data_b20b5466c495028842f5fc797f6fdb01
#
_entry.id   b20b5466c495028842f5fc797f6fdb01
#
_cell.length_a   1.000
_cell.length_b   1.000
_cell.length_c   1.000
_cell.angle_alpha   90.00
_cell.angle_beta   90.00
_cell.angle_gamma   90.00
#
_symmetry.space_group_name_H-M   'P 1'
#
loop_
_entity.id
_entity.type
_entity.pdbx_description
1 polymer ?
#
loop_
_entity_poly.entity_id
_entity_poly.type
_entity_poly.pdbx_seq_one_letter_code
_entity_poly.pdbx_strand_id
1 'polypeptide(L)'
;MGHTALMIAERRQTWVWIGAGALLSVLMRLRMFWSPVSVDEGGFLAIARGWSHGQVLYRDVWVDRPQGLLVLFRAWDWLSGGSTASIRIMAMLFGVVLVVSTALVVREVAGSTAARWAAIICGVVSATPVLEGHSANGELISGAVAAAGIVVAVHAGGRHRPLLWFFSAGLLGGLALSLKQSGFDGLTAILGWLVLRAALCRSERRRALKSGVAMLAGLGVVIAILMLHAALTGWARWWSAVAGYRLKTQSAFSGSDWANLLDTGRFAVVTLGTTAIAALVGAIIVVRPLRSHVRARMLPASVVLVLWVLTATGAFLVGGGFWRHYWLLLAAPLSALAGVALSHAGRFKAIALTALLVPCLAISGWVFVGSNATLSVRAAADRRSPLDEQVARWFKAHRKPGENLYVLCASAAAYAYAHQDPGYPYLWFIEVRDAPNAQNMLVSYLGDPRLAPRYIAQYQRASACDPSGRVDAILRQSYKRVTSIGYVVVYERTP
;
A
#
# COMPACT_ATOMS: atom_id res chain seq x y z
N MET A 1 -4.44 18.40 44.08
CA MET A 1 -5.18 18.87 42.85
C MET A 1 -4.28 19.20 41.66
N GLY A 2 -3.06 19.71 41.81
CA GLY A 2 -2.21 20.13 40.67
C GLY A 2 -1.72 19.00 39.75
N HIS A 3 -1.36 17.83 40.27
CA HIS A 3 -0.79 16.74 39.47
C HIS A 3 -1.81 16.12 38.50
N THR A 4 -3.04 15.92 38.95
CA THR A 4 -4.13 15.38 38.08
C THR A 4 -4.50 16.36 36.97
N ALA A 5 -4.54 17.67 37.26
CA ALA A 5 -4.81 18.71 36.27
C ALA A 5 -3.71 18.77 35.18
N LEU A 6 -2.43 18.65 35.58
CA LEU A 6 -1.31 18.61 34.67
C LEU A 6 -1.36 17.38 33.77
N MET A 7 -1.67 16.21 34.29
CA MET A 7 -1.82 14.98 33.47
C MET A 7 -2.97 15.08 32.47
N ILE A 8 -4.10 15.68 32.85
CA ILE A 8 -5.24 15.90 31.95
C ILE A 8 -4.86 16.89 30.85
N ALA A 9 -4.18 17.98 31.19
CA ALA A 9 -3.72 18.98 30.23
C ALA A 9 -2.72 18.38 29.21
N GLU A 10 -1.75 17.59 29.67
CA GLU A 10 -0.78 16.91 28.82
C GLU A 10 -1.46 15.89 27.88
N ARG A 11 -2.40 15.12 28.40
CA ARG A 11 -3.19 14.17 27.60
C ARG A 11 -3.99 14.90 26.51
N ARG A 12 -4.70 15.99 26.86
CA ARG A 12 -5.47 16.82 25.92
C ARG A 12 -4.55 17.39 24.83
N GLN A 13 -3.42 17.95 25.22
CA GLN A 13 -2.43 18.49 24.28
C GLN A 13 -1.92 17.43 23.32
N THR A 14 -1.65 16.21 23.80
CA THR A 14 -1.19 15.12 22.93
C THR A 14 -2.22 14.77 21.86
N TRP A 15 -3.50 14.69 22.20
CA TRP A 15 -4.56 14.42 21.23
C TRP A 15 -4.73 15.56 20.22
N VAL A 16 -4.55 16.82 20.62
CA VAL A 16 -4.55 17.96 19.68
C VAL A 16 -3.44 17.81 18.63
N TRP A 17 -2.24 17.43 19.05
CA TRP A 17 -1.12 17.23 18.10
C TRP A 17 -1.31 15.99 17.21
N ILE A 18 -1.87 14.91 17.73
CA ILE A 18 -2.23 13.74 16.92
C ILE A 18 -3.29 14.14 15.88
N GLY A 19 -4.31 14.89 16.28
CA GLY A 19 -5.33 15.44 15.39
C GLY A 19 -4.74 16.38 14.34
N ALA A 20 -3.78 17.23 14.71
CA ALA A 20 -3.07 18.09 13.76
C ALA A 20 -2.27 17.29 12.72
N GLY A 21 -1.56 16.23 13.12
CA GLY A 21 -0.87 15.33 12.21
C GLY A 21 -1.83 14.61 11.26
N ALA A 22 -2.97 14.13 11.76
CA ALA A 22 -4.02 13.52 10.96
C ALA A 22 -4.63 14.51 9.97
N LEU A 23 -4.91 15.74 10.40
CA LEU A 23 -5.41 16.83 9.54
C LEU A 23 -4.39 17.19 8.44
N LEU A 24 -3.11 17.32 8.77
CA LEU A 24 -2.06 17.54 7.77
C LEU A 24 -2.02 16.42 6.73
N SER A 25 -2.16 15.16 7.17
CA SER A 25 -2.25 14.00 6.28
C SER A 25 -3.41 14.10 5.30
N VAL A 26 -4.58 14.59 5.75
CA VAL A 26 -5.75 14.82 4.89
C VAL A 26 -5.51 15.99 3.94
N LEU A 27 -5.06 17.14 4.46
CA LEU A 27 -4.85 18.36 3.67
C LEU A 27 -3.84 18.13 2.53
N MET A 28 -2.76 17.43 2.79
CA MET A 28 -1.77 17.10 1.76
C MET A 28 -2.33 16.15 0.68
N ARG A 29 -3.27 15.28 1.03
CA ARG A 29 -3.96 14.41 0.07
C ARG A 29 -5.10 15.10 -0.67
N LEU A 30 -5.69 16.14 -0.07
CA LEU A 30 -6.88 16.80 -0.62
C LEU A 30 -6.66 17.38 -2.02
N ARG A 31 -5.48 17.97 -2.29
CA ARG A 31 -5.15 18.50 -3.62
C ARG A 31 -5.13 17.39 -4.69
N MET A 32 -4.77 16.16 -4.31
CA MET A 32 -4.73 15.00 -5.20
C MET A 32 -6.10 14.33 -5.38
N PHE A 33 -7.13 14.76 -4.68
CA PHE A 33 -8.49 14.21 -4.79
C PHE A 33 -9.03 14.28 -6.23
N TRP A 34 -8.76 15.38 -6.93
CA TRP A 34 -9.18 15.59 -8.32
C TRP A 34 -8.19 15.05 -9.36
N SER A 35 -7.10 14.46 -8.94
CA SER A 35 -6.19 13.78 -9.89
C SER A 35 -6.82 12.49 -10.39
N PRO A 36 -6.54 12.05 -11.62
CA PRO A 36 -6.94 10.75 -12.11
C PRO A 36 -6.52 9.64 -11.14
N VAL A 37 -7.35 8.59 -10.98
CA VAL A 37 -6.96 7.43 -10.18
C VAL A 37 -5.76 6.73 -10.80
N SER A 38 -4.92 6.12 -9.98
CA SER A 38 -3.76 5.39 -10.48
C SER A 38 -4.17 4.10 -11.17
N VAL A 39 -3.24 3.54 -11.95
CA VAL A 39 -3.44 2.25 -12.63
C VAL A 39 -3.84 1.15 -11.65
N ASP A 40 -3.19 1.12 -10.46
CA ASP A 40 -3.47 0.12 -9.44
C ASP A 40 -4.84 0.33 -8.79
N GLU A 41 -5.17 1.56 -8.40
CA GLU A 41 -6.49 1.87 -7.82
C GLU A 41 -7.62 1.49 -8.77
N GLY A 42 -7.51 1.90 -10.03
CA GLY A 42 -8.51 1.57 -11.05
C GLY A 42 -8.56 0.09 -11.36
N GLY A 43 -7.41 -0.60 -11.41
CA GLY A 43 -7.34 -2.02 -11.66
C GLY A 43 -7.96 -2.85 -10.54
N PHE A 44 -7.63 -2.56 -9.28
CA PHE A 44 -8.25 -3.24 -8.14
C PHE A 44 -9.77 -3.00 -8.09
N LEU A 45 -10.20 -1.78 -8.42
CA LEU A 45 -11.62 -1.45 -8.49
C LEU A 45 -12.33 -2.20 -9.62
N ALA A 46 -11.74 -2.28 -10.81
CA ALA A 46 -12.29 -3.03 -11.94
C ALA A 46 -12.43 -4.54 -11.61
N ILE A 47 -11.41 -5.14 -10.99
CA ILE A 47 -11.45 -6.53 -10.53
C ILE A 47 -12.52 -6.73 -9.46
N ALA A 48 -12.61 -5.83 -8.49
CA ALA A 48 -13.60 -5.90 -7.42
C ALA A 48 -15.04 -5.84 -7.95
N ARG A 49 -15.29 -5.01 -8.96
CA ARG A 49 -16.59 -4.92 -9.67
C ARG A 49 -16.90 -6.18 -10.45
N GLY A 50 -15.96 -6.65 -11.28
CA GLY A 50 -16.12 -7.90 -12.02
C GLY A 50 -16.42 -9.08 -11.10
N TRP A 51 -15.73 -9.16 -9.96
CA TRP A 51 -16.02 -10.16 -8.93
C TRP A 51 -17.41 -9.97 -8.32
N SER A 52 -17.89 -8.73 -8.14
CA SER A 52 -19.25 -8.46 -7.66
C SER A 52 -20.33 -8.88 -8.65
N HIS A 53 -20.01 -8.85 -9.95
CA HIS A 53 -20.90 -9.24 -11.05
C HIS A 53 -20.82 -10.73 -11.40
N GLY A 54 -20.09 -11.55 -10.61
CA GLY A 54 -20.06 -13.01 -10.75
C GLY A 54 -18.80 -13.56 -11.43
N GLN A 55 -17.85 -12.71 -11.83
CA GLN A 55 -16.53 -13.20 -12.28
C GLN A 55 -15.80 -13.88 -11.11
N VAL A 56 -15.09 -14.97 -11.40
CA VAL A 56 -14.35 -15.73 -10.39
C VAL A 56 -12.93 -15.17 -10.28
N LEU A 57 -12.57 -14.73 -9.07
CA LEU A 57 -11.25 -14.22 -8.76
C LEU A 57 -10.16 -15.27 -9.06
N TYR A 58 -9.05 -14.85 -9.66
CA TYR A 58 -7.90 -15.64 -10.13
C TYR A 58 -8.20 -16.52 -11.35
N ARG A 59 -9.43 -16.59 -11.85
CA ARG A 59 -9.82 -17.27 -13.08
C ARG A 59 -10.19 -16.27 -14.18
N ASP A 60 -11.25 -15.52 -13.94
CA ASP A 60 -11.82 -14.58 -14.91
C ASP A 60 -11.21 -13.19 -14.80
N VAL A 61 -10.75 -12.85 -13.58
CA VAL A 61 -9.95 -11.65 -13.24
C VAL A 61 -8.77 -12.08 -12.39
N TRP A 62 -7.58 -11.71 -12.82
CA TRP A 62 -6.35 -12.14 -12.20
C TRP A 62 -5.60 -10.96 -11.56
N VAL A 63 -4.99 -11.19 -10.43
CA VAL A 63 -4.12 -10.24 -9.73
C VAL A 63 -3.19 -10.99 -8.79
N ASP A 64 -1.98 -10.50 -8.65
CA ASP A 64 -0.95 -11.04 -7.77
C ASP A 64 -1.10 -10.63 -6.28
N ARG A 65 -2.31 -10.33 -5.86
CA ARG A 65 -2.63 -9.88 -4.49
C ARG A 65 -3.52 -10.88 -3.77
N PRO A 66 -3.37 -10.99 -2.43
CA PRO A 66 -4.33 -11.72 -1.64
C PRO A 66 -5.72 -11.09 -1.72
N GLN A 67 -6.73 -11.89 -1.55
CA GLN A 67 -8.12 -11.48 -1.73
C GLN A 67 -8.63 -10.40 -0.77
N GLY A 68 -7.99 -10.21 0.39
CA GLY A 68 -8.40 -9.19 1.38
C GLY A 68 -8.40 -7.77 0.83
N LEU A 69 -7.43 -7.44 -0.03
CA LEU A 69 -7.43 -6.14 -0.71
C LEU A 69 -8.66 -5.97 -1.59
N LEU A 70 -9.02 -7.01 -2.35
CA LEU A 70 -10.17 -6.96 -3.26
C LEU A 70 -11.51 -6.96 -2.51
N VAL A 71 -11.58 -7.64 -1.36
CA VAL A 71 -12.75 -7.54 -0.46
C VAL A 71 -12.93 -6.10 0.01
N LEU A 72 -11.84 -5.42 0.40
CA LEU A 72 -11.90 -4.02 0.81
C LEU A 72 -12.37 -3.10 -0.32
N PHE A 73 -11.81 -3.26 -1.54
CA PHE A 73 -12.22 -2.47 -2.70
C PHE A 73 -13.69 -2.74 -3.08
N ARG A 74 -14.14 -3.99 -3.01
CA ARG A 74 -15.54 -4.37 -3.25
C ARG A 74 -16.48 -3.73 -2.23
N ALA A 75 -16.14 -3.80 -0.94
CA ALA A 75 -16.91 -3.17 0.11
C ALA A 75 -16.96 -1.66 -0.06
N TRP A 76 -15.82 -1.04 -0.42
CA TRP A 76 -15.75 0.40 -0.66
C TRP A 76 -16.57 0.84 -1.87
N ASP A 77 -16.50 0.10 -2.98
CA ASP A 77 -17.31 0.39 -4.18
C ASP A 77 -18.81 0.36 -3.88
N TRP A 78 -19.25 -0.64 -3.12
CA TRP A 78 -20.63 -0.73 -2.65
C TRP A 78 -21.02 0.45 -1.75
N LEU A 79 -20.20 0.79 -0.75
CA LEU A 79 -20.46 1.90 0.17
C LEU A 79 -20.48 3.26 -0.53
N SER A 80 -19.69 3.43 -1.57
CA SER A 80 -19.56 4.70 -2.30
C SER A 80 -20.53 4.83 -3.49
N GLY A 81 -21.43 3.86 -3.69
CA GLY A 81 -22.37 3.86 -4.82
C GLY A 81 -21.66 3.76 -6.19
N GLY A 82 -20.51 3.08 -6.26
CA GLY A 82 -19.78 2.87 -7.51
C GLY A 82 -18.92 4.07 -7.96
N SER A 83 -18.72 5.07 -7.10
CA SER A 83 -17.91 6.25 -7.46
C SER A 83 -16.41 5.93 -7.55
N THR A 84 -15.83 6.01 -8.75
CA THR A 84 -14.39 5.79 -8.96
C THR A 84 -13.52 6.82 -8.21
N ALA A 85 -13.96 8.09 -8.16
CA ALA A 85 -13.23 9.14 -7.45
C ALA A 85 -13.20 8.96 -5.93
N SER A 86 -14.18 8.27 -5.35
CA SER A 86 -14.28 8.02 -3.91
C SER A 86 -13.09 7.24 -3.34
N ILE A 87 -12.34 6.51 -4.17
CA ILE A 87 -11.15 5.76 -3.77
C ILE A 87 -10.10 6.65 -3.07
N ARG A 88 -10.06 7.94 -3.42
CA ARG A 88 -9.20 8.94 -2.77
C ARG A 88 -9.59 9.20 -1.31
N ILE A 89 -10.89 9.09 -0.98
CA ILE A 89 -11.37 9.18 0.41
C ILE A 89 -10.88 7.97 1.20
N MET A 90 -10.90 6.78 0.61
CA MET A 90 -10.33 5.57 1.25
C MET A 90 -8.83 5.78 1.56
N ALA A 91 -8.04 6.33 0.63
CA ALA A 91 -6.65 6.67 0.87
C ALA A 91 -6.47 7.69 2.02
N MET A 92 -7.33 8.71 2.11
CA MET A 92 -7.32 9.68 3.21
C MET A 92 -7.61 9.02 4.56
N LEU A 93 -8.62 8.15 4.62
CA LEU A 93 -8.99 7.43 5.85
C LEU A 93 -7.87 6.52 6.34
N PHE A 94 -7.26 5.72 5.45
CA PHE A 94 -6.11 4.88 5.83
C PHE A 94 -4.87 5.72 6.19
N GLY A 95 -4.67 6.87 5.55
CA GLY A 95 -3.66 7.84 5.95
C GLY A 95 -3.84 8.36 7.38
N VAL A 96 -5.08 8.68 7.76
CA VAL A 96 -5.42 9.07 9.15
C VAL A 96 -5.17 7.92 10.12
N VAL A 97 -5.61 6.70 9.78
CA VAL A 97 -5.35 5.50 10.61
C VAL A 97 -3.86 5.28 10.81
N LEU A 98 -3.05 5.43 9.75
CA LEU A 98 -1.60 5.28 9.81
C LEU A 98 -0.97 6.29 10.78
N VAL A 99 -1.32 7.58 10.67
CA VAL A 99 -0.79 8.66 11.52
C VAL A 99 -1.19 8.46 12.98
N VAL A 100 -2.47 8.21 13.23
CA VAL A 100 -2.98 8.01 14.60
C VAL A 100 -2.34 6.78 15.23
N SER A 101 -2.28 5.65 14.51
CA SER A 101 -1.66 4.42 15.01
C SER A 101 -0.18 4.62 15.29
N THR A 102 0.58 5.26 14.39
CA THR A 102 2.00 5.55 14.60
C THR A 102 2.21 6.38 15.87
N ALA A 103 1.43 7.45 16.05
CA ALA A 103 1.52 8.30 17.23
C ALA A 103 1.14 7.54 18.51
N LEU A 104 0.12 6.67 18.46
CA LEU A 104 -0.28 5.86 19.61
C LEU A 104 0.77 4.82 19.99
N VAL A 105 1.41 4.15 19.02
CA VAL A 105 2.56 3.29 19.30
C VAL A 105 3.63 4.05 20.06
N VAL A 106 4.04 5.21 19.51
CA VAL A 106 5.11 6.03 20.12
C VAL A 106 4.70 6.54 21.51
N ARG A 107 3.44 6.92 21.70
CA ARG A 107 2.93 7.34 23.01
C ARG A 107 3.06 6.25 24.06
N GLU A 108 2.71 5.02 23.75
CA GLU A 108 2.76 3.88 24.66
C GLU A 108 4.19 3.48 25.03
N VAL A 109 5.15 3.65 24.12
CA VAL A 109 6.51 3.10 24.30
C VAL A 109 7.60 4.17 24.53
N ALA A 110 7.35 5.42 24.15
CA ALA A 110 8.33 6.52 24.23
C ALA A 110 7.75 7.84 24.77
N GLY A 111 6.47 7.87 25.12
CA GLY A 111 5.82 8.98 25.80
C GLY A 111 5.17 10.03 24.88
N SER A 112 4.43 10.93 25.51
CA SER A 112 3.55 11.91 24.84
C SER A 112 4.29 12.90 23.94
N THR A 113 5.45 13.38 24.35
CA THR A 113 6.23 14.36 23.56
C THR A 113 6.74 13.75 22.25
N ALA A 114 7.27 12.53 22.28
CA ALA A 114 7.70 11.81 21.09
C ALA A 114 6.53 11.53 20.14
N ALA A 115 5.37 11.16 20.70
CA ALA A 115 4.15 10.88 19.95
C ALA A 115 3.64 12.09 19.15
N ARG A 116 3.69 13.29 19.74
CA ARG A 116 3.29 14.56 19.09
C ARG A 116 4.10 14.78 17.81
N TRP A 117 5.42 14.63 17.90
CA TRP A 117 6.32 14.81 16.76
C TRP A 117 6.16 13.70 15.74
N ALA A 118 6.04 12.44 16.16
CA ALA A 118 5.78 11.32 15.28
C ALA A 118 4.50 11.53 14.46
N ALA A 119 3.43 12.07 15.05
CA ALA A 119 2.18 12.38 14.36
C ALA A 119 2.38 13.41 13.24
N ILE A 120 3.07 14.53 13.51
CA ILE A 120 3.32 15.58 12.52
C ILE A 120 4.21 15.07 11.39
N ILE A 121 5.31 14.40 11.72
CA ILE A 121 6.25 13.86 10.72
C ILE A 121 5.54 12.83 9.85
N CYS A 122 4.85 11.85 10.44
CA CYS A 122 4.13 10.83 9.72
C CYS A 122 3.02 11.42 8.84
N GLY A 123 2.30 12.45 9.33
CA GLY A 123 1.25 13.14 8.60
C GLY A 123 1.73 13.75 7.29
N VAL A 124 2.92 14.35 7.29
CA VAL A 124 3.52 14.96 6.10
C VAL A 124 4.19 13.91 5.22
N VAL A 125 5.08 13.10 5.80
CA VAL A 125 5.92 12.14 5.06
C VAL A 125 5.06 11.09 4.33
N SER A 126 4.08 10.48 5.03
CA SER A 126 3.22 9.44 4.43
C SER A 126 2.26 9.98 3.37
N ALA A 127 2.05 11.28 3.32
CA ALA A 127 1.15 11.92 2.36
C ALA A 127 1.87 12.49 1.13
N THR A 128 3.20 12.38 1.07
CA THR A 128 4.02 12.96 0.00
C THR A 128 3.66 12.37 -1.36
N PRO A 129 3.26 13.20 -2.35
CA PRO A 129 2.72 12.71 -3.62
C PRO A 129 3.70 11.89 -4.45
N VAL A 130 5.01 12.23 -4.44
CA VAL A 130 6.03 11.50 -5.22
C VAL A 130 6.32 10.09 -4.70
N LEU A 131 5.85 9.77 -3.49
CA LEU A 131 5.80 8.41 -2.96
C LEU A 131 4.42 7.76 -3.15
N GLU A 132 3.56 8.38 -3.95
CA GLU A 132 2.16 7.95 -4.17
C GLU A 132 1.34 7.84 -2.87
N GLY A 133 1.70 8.63 -1.85
CA GLY A 133 1.02 8.64 -0.56
C GLY A 133 -0.45 9.07 -0.61
N HIS A 134 -0.91 9.59 -1.74
CA HIS A 134 -2.28 9.98 -2.02
C HIS A 134 -3.15 8.84 -2.58
N SER A 135 -2.54 7.73 -2.98
CA SER A 135 -3.22 6.60 -3.62
C SER A 135 -3.62 5.54 -2.60
N ALA A 136 -4.76 4.89 -2.84
CA ALA A 136 -5.22 3.73 -2.08
C ALA A 136 -4.45 2.47 -2.52
N ASN A 137 -3.12 2.50 -2.37
CA ASN A 137 -2.24 1.39 -2.68
C ASN A 137 -2.13 0.40 -1.50
N GLY A 138 -1.65 -0.80 -1.80
CA GLY A 138 -1.52 -1.86 -0.81
C GLY A 138 -0.62 -1.50 0.37
N GLU A 139 0.42 -0.68 0.17
CA GLU A 139 1.38 -0.24 1.18
C GLU A 139 0.76 0.67 2.22
N LEU A 140 0.02 1.68 1.78
CA LEU A 140 -0.66 2.60 2.68
C LEU A 140 -1.70 1.85 3.54
N ILE A 141 -2.50 1.01 2.87
CA ILE A 141 -3.61 0.31 3.51
C ILE A 141 -3.08 -0.75 4.48
N SER A 142 -2.17 -1.63 4.04
CA SER A 142 -1.60 -2.66 4.90
C SER A 142 -0.74 -2.08 6.02
N GLY A 143 0.05 -1.04 5.74
CA GLY A 143 0.86 -0.34 6.74
C GLY A 143 0.02 0.32 7.84
N ALA A 144 -1.14 0.89 7.50
CA ALA A 144 -2.07 1.44 8.48
C ALA A 144 -2.63 0.35 9.43
N VAL A 145 -3.01 -0.80 8.87
CA VAL A 145 -3.51 -1.95 9.65
C VAL A 145 -2.38 -2.58 10.48
N ALA A 146 -1.17 -2.70 9.92
CA ALA A 146 -0.01 -3.20 10.64
C ALA A 146 0.34 -2.30 11.85
N ALA A 147 0.36 -0.97 11.65
CA ALA A 147 0.56 -0.01 12.74
C ALA A 147 -0.51 -0.12 13.83
N ALA A 148 -1.79 -0.30 13.46
CA ALA A 148 -2.87 -0.54 14.42
C ALA A 148 -2.64 -1.84 15.21
N GLY A 149 -2.15 -2.90 14.56
CA GLY A 149 -1.75 -4.15 15.21
C GLY A 149 -0.66 -3.95 16.27
N ILE A 150 0.35 -3.10 15.96
CA ILE A 150 1.39 -2.75 16.94
C ILE A 150 0.78 -2.01 18.15
N VAL A 151 -0.11 -1.02 17.91
CA VAL A 151 -0.81 -0.31 19.01
C VAL A 151 -1.48 -1.30 19.96
N VAL A 152 -2.26 -2.22 19.40
CA VAL A 152 -3.01 -3.23 20.17
C VAL A 152 -2.07 -4.09 21.01
N ALA A 153 -0.94 -4.53 20.44
CA ALA A 153 0.04 -5.36 21.13
C ALA A 153 0.78 -4.64 22.25
N VAL A 154 1.27 -3.39 22.01
CA VAL A 154 2.01 -2.65 23.03
C VAL A 154 1.10 -2.19 24.17
N HIS A 155 -0.17 -1.94 23.88
CA HIS A 155 -1.19 -1.58 24.85
C HIS A 155 -1.56 -2.75 25.80
N ALA A 156 -1.33 -4.00 25.37
CA ALA A 156 -1.65 -5.19 26.16
C ALA A 156 -0.91 -5.27 27.53
N GLY A 157 0.24 -4.60 27.66
CA GLY A 157 1.13 -4.74 28.81
C GLY A 157 0.55 -4.33 30.16
N GLY A 158 -0.46 -3.46 30.21
CA GLY A 158 -1.11 -2.96 31.42
C GLY A 158 -2.58 -3.37 31.57
N ARG A 159 -3.09 -4.32 30.78
CA ARG A 159 -4.52 -4.62 30.69
C ARG A 159 -4.93 -5.94 31.32
N HIS A 160 -6.20 -6.01 31.74
CA HIS A 160 -6.88 -7.26 32.01
C HIS A 160 -6.96 -8.08 30.71
N ARG A 161 -6.74 -9.39 30.78
CA ARG A 161 -6.79 -10.32 29.63
C ARG A 161 -5.78 -10.00 28.50
N PRO A 162 -4.48 -9.88 28.78
CA PRO A 162 -3.48 -9.49 27.80
C PRO A 162 -3.45 -10.42 26.58
N LEU A 163 -3.78 -11.69 26.71
CA LEU A 163 -3.82 -12.65 25.62
C LEU A 163 -4.86 -12.30 24.55
N LEU A 164 -6.00 -11.73 24.94
CA LEU A 164 -7.02 -11.27 23.98
C LEU A 164 -6.49 -10.12 23.13
N TRP A 165 -5.71 -9.21 23.73
CA TRP A 165 -5.08 -8.11 22.98
C TRP A 165 -4.03 -8.63 21.99
N PHE A 166 -3.20 -9.61 22.40
CA PHE A 166 -2.25 -10.24 21.47
C PHE A 166 -2.96 -11.03 20.37
N PHE A 167 -4.04 -11.73 20.68
CA PHE A 167 -4.88 -12.38 19.67
C PHE A 167 -5.42 -11.34 18.66
N SER A 168 -5.97 -10.23 19.14
CA SER A 168 -6.45 -9.14 18.27
C SER A 168 -5.34 -8.50 17.44
N ALA A 169 -4.14 -8.35 18.00
CA ALA A 169 -2.96 -7.91 17.25
C ALA A 169 -2.60 -8.90 16.14
N GLY A 170 -2.73 -10.20 16.40
CA GLY A 170 -2.56 -11.26 15.41
C GLY A 170 -3.61 -11.22 14.29
N LEU A 171 -4.88 -10.95 14.62
CA LEU A 171 -5.94 -10.71 13.63
C LEU A 171 -5.59 -9.52 12.72
N LEU A 172 -5.16 -8.40 13.29
CA LEU A 172 -4.75 -7.22 12.51
C LEU A 172 -3.51 -7.48 11.66
N GLY A 173 -2.52 -8.23 12.19
CA GLY A 173 -1.36 -8.66 11.42
C GLY A 173 -1.73 -9.57 10.24
N GLY A 174 -2.66 -10.52 10.46
CA GLY A 174 -3.21 -11.36 9.39
C GLY A 174 -4.01 -10.55 8.37
N LEU A 175 -4.80 -9.58 8.83
CA LEU A 175 -5.52 -8.66 7.95
C LEU A 175 -4.55 -7.84 7.10
N ALA A 176 -3.48 -7.28 7.67
CA ALA A 176 -2.45 -6.56 6.91
C ALA A 176 -1.83 -7.44 5.81
N LEU A 177 -1.50 -8.71 6.13
CA LEU A 177 -1.02 -9.71 5.16
C LEU A 177 -2.06 -10.01 4.07
N SER A 178 -3.35 -10.05 4.41
CA SER A 178 -4.42 -10.28 3.45
C SER A 178 -4.63 -9.12 2.48
N LEU A 179 -4.21 -7.91 2.86
CA LEU A 179 -4.26 -6.70 2.03
C LEU A 179 -3.04 -6.62 1.10
N LYS A 180 -1.86 -7.03 1.60
CA LYS A 180 -0.63 -7.10 0.81
C LYS A 180 0.35 -8.08 1.43
N GLN A 181 1.01 -8.92 0.60
CA GLN A 181 1.98 -9.91 1.07
C GLN A 181 3.10 -9.30 1.92
N SER A 182 3.57 -8.09 1.60
CA SER A 182 4.59 -7.35 2.36
C SER A 182 4.06 -6.70 3.65
N GLY A 183 2.77 -6.81 3.97
CA GLY A 183 2.17 -6.24 5.20
C GLY A 183 2.48 -7.02 6.48
N PHE A 184 3.57 -7.77 6.52
CA PHE A 184 3.98 -8.55 7.69
C PHE A 184 4.85 -7.75 8.70
N ASP A 185 5.27 -6.54 8.37
CA ASP A 185 6.23 -5.74 9.13
C ASP A 185 5.83 -5.52 10.60
N GLY A 186 4.59 -5.11 10.85
CA GLY A 186 4.09 -4.92 12.21
C GLY A 186 3.98 -6.21 13.01
N LEU A 187 3.49 -7.29 12.38
CA LEU A 187 3.40 -8.61 12.98
C LEU A 187 4.78 -9.14 13.40
N THR A 188 5.74 -9.08 12.48
CA THR A 188 7.10 -9.59 12.73
C THR A 188 7.87 -8.74 13.72
N ALA A 189 7.64 -7.41 13.76
CA ALA A 189 8.22 -6.54 14.78
C ALA A 189 7.79 -6.94 16.20
N ILE A 190 6.49 -7.22 16.39
CA ILE A 190 5.96 -7.64 17.68
C ILE A 190 6.45 -9.04 18.05
N LEU A 191 6.39 -9.99 17.11
CA LEU A 191 6.89 -11.36 17.36
C LEU A 191 8.38 -11.33 17.69
N GLY A 192 9.18 -10.53 16.98
CA GLY A 192 10.60 -10.33 17.28
C GLY A 192 10.83 -9.78 18.69
N TRP A 193 10.05 -8.79 19.11
CA TRP A 193 10.10 -8.28 20.49
C TRP A 193 9.73 -9.35 21.52
N LEU A 194 8.69 -10.16 21.30
CA LEU A 194 8.29 -11.24 22.19
C LEU A 194 9.35 -12.33 22.26
N VAL A 195 9.99 -12.68 21.14
CA VAL A 195 11.10 -13.65 21.10
C VAL A 195 12.31 -13.13 21.88
N LEU A 196 12.72 -11.88 21.65
CA LEU A 196 13.81 -11.28 22.42
C LEU A 196 13.49 -11.22 23.92
N ARG A 197 12.26 -10.89 24.28
CA ARG A 197 11.79 -10.88 25.68
C ARG A 197 11.85 -12.28 26.31
N ALA A 198 11.44 -13.31 25.58
CA ALA A 198 11.51 -14.68 26.05
C ALA A 198 12.95 -15.20 26.20
N ALA A 199 13.85 -14.77 25.32
CA ALA A 199 15.25 -15.19 25.32
C ALA A 199 16.08 -14.48 26.42
N LEU A 200 15.90 -13.16 26.55
CA LEU A 200 16.74 -12.31 27.40
C LEU A 200 16.20 -12.15 28.84
N CYS A 201 14.88 -12.31 29.04
CA CYS A 201 14.22 -12.06 30.32
C CYS A 201 13.54 -13.33 30.83
N ARG A 202 14.29 -14.16 31.57
CA ARG A 202 13.78 -15.47 32.09
C ARG A 202 12.46 -15.38 32.86
N SER A 203 12.27 -14.34 33.68
CA SER A 203 11.04 -14.09 34.44
C SER A 203 9.82 -13.81 33.56
N GLU A 204 10.02 -13.29 32.36
CA GLU A 204 8.98 -12.92 31.42
C GLU A 204 8.73 -13.99 30.34
N ARG A 205 9.59 -15.01 30.26
CA ARG A 205 9.61 -16.03 29.20
C ARG A 205 8.25 -16.67 28.97
N ARG A 206 7.63 -17.18 30.05
CA ARG A 206 6.32 -17.87 29.93
C ARG A 206 5.23 -16.93 29.43
N ARG A 207 5.23 -15.67 29.90
CA ARG A 207 4.26 -14.66 29.47
C ARG A 207 4.47 -14.30 27.99
N ALA A 208 5.70 -14.05 27.58
CA ALA A 208 6.03 -13.72 26.19
C ALA A 208 5.65 -14.84 25.23
N LEU A 209 5.95 -16.10 25.57
CA LEU A 209 5.57 -17.26 24.76
C LEU A 209 4.05 -17.40 24.64
N LYS A 210 3.29 -17.27 25.74
CA LYS A 210 1.82 -17.30 25.69
C LYS A 210 1.25 -16.18 24.84
N SER A 211 1.82 -14.97 24.91
CA SER A 211 1.43 -13.83 24.08
C SER A 211 1.71 -14.10 22.59
N GLY A 212 2.87 -14.68 22.27
CA GLY A 212 3.21 -15.08 20.90
C GLY A 212 2.25 -16.14 20.35
N VAL A 213 1.91 -17.16 21.15
CA VAL A 213 0.92 -18.19 20.75
C VAL A 213 -0.46 -17.55 20.50
N ALA A 214 -0.91 -16.67 21.39
CA ALA A 214 -2.20 -15.98 21.20
C ALA A 214 -2.20 -15.13 19.92
N MET A 215 -1.10 -14.44 19.63
CA MET A 215 -0.94 -13.65 18.40
C MET A 215 -0.93 -14.54 17.15
N LEU A 216 -0.21 -15.66 17.17
CA LEU A 216 -0.21 -16.62 16.07
C LEU A 216 -1.59 -17.29 15.88
N ALA A 217 -2.35 -17.49 16.96
CA ALA A 217 -3.73 -17.97 16.86
C ALA A 217 -4.63 -16.94 16.14
N GLY A 218 -4.50 -15.65 16.46
CA GLY A 218 -5.23 -14.60 15.74
C GLY A 218 -4.86 -14.51 14.26
N LEU A 219 -3.57 -14.58 13.94
CA LEU A 219 -3.08 -14.71 12.56
C LEU A 219 -3.68 -15.93 11.86
N GLY A 220 -3.67 -17.09 12.55
CA GLY A 220 -4.18 -18.36 12.03
C GLY A 220 -5.63 -18.29 11.61
N VAL A 221 -6.48 -17.54 12.31
CA VAL A 221 -7.90 -17.31 11.92
C VAL A 221 -7.98 -16.64 10.55
N VAL A 222 -7.21 -15.57 10.32
CA VAL A 222 -7.24 -14.88 9.02
C VAL A 222 -6.69 -15.76 7.92
N ILE A 223 -5.58 -16.46 8.17
CA ILE A 223 -5.00 -17.40 7.21
C ILE A 223 -6.00 -18.51 6.87
N ALA A 224 -6.71 -19.07 7.86
CA ALA A 224 -7.73 -20.09 7.62
C ALA A 224 -8.86 -19.58 6.71
N ILE A 225 -9.32 -18.34 6.90
CA ILE A 225 -10.32 -17.71 6.03
C ILE A 225 -9.79 -17.56 4.59
N LEU A 226 -8.54 -17.12 4.42
CA LEU A 226 -7.91 -17.00 3.11
C LEU A 226 -7.77 -18.36 2.42
N MET A 227 -7.37 -19.39 3.17
CA MET A 227 -7.22 -20.75 2.66
C MET A 227 -8.56 -21.38 2.30
N LEU A 228 -9.61 -21.13 3.10
CA LEU A 228 -10.97 -21.59 2.78
C LEU A 228 -11.42 -20.99 1.45
N HIS A 229 -11.27 -19.67 1.26
CA HIS A 229 -11.59 -19.03 -0.01
C HIS A 229 -10.77 -19.60 -1.17
N ALA A 230 -9.46 -19.83 -0.97
CA ALA A 230 -8.59 -20.45 -1.97
C ALA A 230 -9.06 -21.86 -2.37
N ALA A 231 -9.51 -22.66 -1.41
CA ALA A 231 -10.06 -23.99 -1.67
C ALA A 231 -11.37 -23.91 -2.49
N LEU A 232 -12.26 -22.97 -2.18
CA LEU A 232 -13.52 -22.77 -2.89
C LEU A 232 -13.36 -22.21 -4.31
N THR A 233 -12.33 -21.37 -4.56
CA THR A 233 -12.09 -20.74 -5.87
C THR A 233 -11.08 -21.50 -6.74
N GLY A 234 -10.37 -22.47 -6.17
CA GLY A 234 -9.35 -23.28 -6.82
C GLY A 234 -7.94 -22.99 -6.31
N TRP A 235 -7.45 -23.89 -5.47
CA TRP A 235 -6.14 -23.81 -4.81
C TRP A 235 -4.98 -23.50 -5.77
N ALA A 236 -4.88 -24.22 -6.87
CA ALA A 236 -3.77 -24.07 -7.81
C ALA A 236 -3.74 -22.65 -8.43
N ARG A 237 -4.91 -22.08 -8.75
CA ARG A 237 -5.03 -20.73 -9.31
C ARG A 237 -4.64 -19.66 -8.29
N TRP A 238 -5.18 -19.79 -7.08
CA TRP A 238 -4.84 -18.92 -5.97
C TRP A 238 -3.34 -18.95 -5.66
N TRP A 239 -2.77 -20.16 -5.52
CA TRP A 239 -1.34 -20.33 -5.27
C TRP A 239 -0.49 -19.73 -6.39
N SER A 240 -0.83 -20.01 -7.63
CA SER A 240 -0.12 -19.47 -8.79
C SER A 240 -0.13 -17.94 -8.80
N ALA A 241 -1.25 -17.31 -8.45
CA ALA A 241 -1.38 -15.85 -8.44
C ALA A 241 -0.71 -15.21 -7.22
N VAL A 242 -1.07 -15.64 -6.01
CA VAL A 242 -0.69 -14.96 -4.76
C VAL A 242 0.74 -15.26 -4.32
N ALA A 243 1.23 -16.47 -4.56
CA ALA A 243 2.58 -16.90 -4.17
C ALA A 243 3.48 -17.24 -5.36
N GLY A 244 3.06 -18.13 -6.23
CA GLY A 244 3.90 -18.69 -7.28
C GLY A 244 4.44 -17.66 -8.27
N TYR A 245 3.61 -16.72 -8.70
CA TYR A 245 4.02 -15.62 -9.56
C TYR A 245 5.10 -14.76 -8.90
N ARG A 246 4.89 -14.38 -7.65
CA ARG A 246 5.85 -13.56 -6.90
C ARG A 246 7.17 -14.28 -6.67
N LEU A 247 7.15 -15.55 -6.29
CA LEU A 247 8.36 -16.34 -6.10
C LEU A 247 9.17 -16.48 -7.39
N LYS A 248 8.52 -16.56 -8.56
CA LYS A 248 9.20 -16.63 -9.86
C LYS A 248 9.77 -15.27 -10.29
N THR A 249 9.01 -14.21 -10.16
CA THR A 249 9.40 -12.87 -10.63
C THR A 249 10.38 -12.16 -9.69
N GLN A 250 10.46 -12.57 -8.42
CA GLN A 250 11.33 -11.96 -7.40
C GLN A 250 12.54 -12.83 -7.01
N SER A 251 12.71 -14.00 -7.64
CA SER A 251 13.79 -14.93 -7.30
C SER A 251 15.20 -14.41 -7.60
N ALA A 252 15.33 -13.34 -8.39
CA ALA A 252 16.57 -12.61 -8.59
C ALA A 252 16.25 -11.13 -8.85
N PHE A 253 16.98 -10.21 -8.23
CA PHE A 253 16.90 -8.79 -8.60
C PHE A 253 17.33 -8.65 -10.06
N SER A 254 16.40 -8.26 -10.92
CA SER A 254 16.67 -8.00 -12.33
C SER A 254 17.36 -6.64 -12.51
N GLY A 255 17.97 -6.41 -13.68
CA GLY A 255 18.52 -5.10 -14.00
C GLY A 255 17.47 -3.98 -13.97
N SER A 256 16.21 -4.29 -14.29
CA SER A 256 15.10 -3.35 -14.20
C SER A 256 14.75 -3.01 -12.75
N ASP A 257 14.89 -3.93 -11.79
CA ASP A 257 14.65 -3.66 -10.38
C ASP A 257 15.69 -2.69 -9.81
N TRP A 258 16.96 -2.87 -10.18
CA TRP A 258 18.03 -1.92 -9.82
C TRP A 258 17.81 -0.54 -10.43
N ALA A 259 17.41 -0.47 -11.70
CA ALA A 259 17.09 0.79 -12.36
C ALA A 259 15.91 1.50 -11.66
N ASN A 260 14.86 0.76 -11.29
CA ASN A 260 13.74 1.30 -10.53
C ASN A 260 14.16 1.76 -9.13
N LEU A 261 14.99 0.98 -8.43
CA LEU A 261 15.50 1.36 -7.11
C LEU A 261 16.27 2.69 -7.18
N LEU A 262 17.13 2.89 -8.18
CA LEU A 262 17.88 4.12 -8.37
C LEU A 262 16.97 5.29 -8.77
N ASP A 263 16.02 5.08 -9.69
CA ASP A 263 15.08 6.11 -10.12
C ASP A 263 14.14 6.55 -8.99
N THR A 264 13.55 5.60 -8.27
CA THR A 264 12.64 5.92 -7.16
C THR A 264 13.37 6.35 -5.90
N GLY A 265 14.58 5.83 -5.68
CA GLY A 265 15.45 6.13 -4.55
C GLY A 265 15.81 7.61 -4.44
N ARG A 266 15.98 8.32 -5.57
CA ARG A 266 16.22 9.78 -5.55
C ARG A 266 15.06 10.54 -4.87
N PHE A 267 13.81 10.14 -5.10
CA PHE A 267 12.66 10.75 -4.44
C PHE A 267 12.58 10.34 -2.97
N ALA A 268 12.93 9.08 -2.66
CA ALA A 268 13.00 8.61 -1.28
C ALA A 268 14.10 9.35 -0.49
N VAL A 269 15.27 9.60 -1.07
CA VAL A 269 16.34 10.38 -0.43
C VAL A 269 15.86 11.79 -0.11
N VAL A 270 15.18 12.46 -1.02
CA VAL A 270 14.65 13.80 -0.78
C VAL A 270 13.57 13.81 0.30
N THR A 271 12.68 12.82 0.31
CA THR A 271 11.49 12.80 1.19
C THR A 271 11.72 12.08 2.52
N LEU A 272 12.47 10.98 2.50
CA LEU A 272 12.72 10.13 3.68
C LEU A 272 14.13 10.28 4.25
N GLY A 273 15.09 10.85 3.51
CA GLY A 273 16.51 10.86 3.91
C GLY A 273 16.75 11.54 5.26
N THR A 274 16.25 12.76 5.44
CA THR A 274 16.35 13.47 6.74
C THR A 274 15.58 12.75 7.84
N THR A 275 14.43 12.16 7.52
CA THR A 275 13.65 11.34 8.45
C THR A 275 14.39 10.08 8.84
N ALA A 276 15.10 9.43 7.91
CA ALA A 276 15.95 8.26 8.18
C ALA A 276 17.14 8.59 9.08
N ILE A 277 17.79 9.75 8.86
CA ILE A 277 18.88 10.23 9.75
C ILE A 277 18.35 10.46 11.16
N ALA A 278 17.21 11.14 11.30
CA ALA A 278 16.57 11.37 12.60
C ALA A 278 16.12 10.03 13.24
N ALA A 279 15.62 9.09 12.46
CA ALA A 279 15.24 7.77 12.93
C ALA A 279 16.46 6.97 13.45
N LEU A 280 17.61 7.08 12.81
CA LEU A 280 18.86 6.48 13.29
C LEU A 280 19.24 7.05 14.67
N VAL A 281 19.15 8.37 14.86
CA VAL A 281 19.37 9.00 16.17
C VAL A 281 18.34 8.49 17.20
N GLY A 282 17.07 8.39 16.82
CA GLY A 282 16.03 7.83 17.66
C GLY A 282 16.29 6.36 18.03
N ALA A 283 16.76 5.56 17.10
CA ALA A 283 17.14 4.17 17.34
C ALA A 283 18.30 4.08 18.35
N ILE A 284 19.32 4.92 18.21
CA ILE A 284 20.43 5.00 19.17
C ILE A 284 19.93 5.35 20.58
N ILE A 285 19.00 6.32 20.70
CA ILE A 285 18.38 6.69 21.98
C ILE A 285 17.65 5.50 22.61
N VAL A 286 16.90 4.76 21.79
CA VAL A 286 16.13 3.57 22.25
C VAL A 286 17.06 2.43 22.66
N VAL A 287 18.15 2.19 21.91
CA VAL A 287 19.05 1.04 22.11
C VAL A 287 20.08 1.29 23.22
N ARG A 288 20.52 2.54 23.39
CA ARG A 288 21.57 2.89 24.36
C ARG A 288 21.35 2.35 25.78
N PRO A 289 20.14 2.41 26.38
CA PRO A 289 19.89 1.87 27.71
C PRO A 289 19.65 0.36 27.75
N LEU A 290 19.64 -0.37 26.63
CA LEU A 290 19.30 -1.80 26.61
C LEU A 290 20.23 -2.65 27.46
N ARG A 291 21.52 -2.36 27.53
CA ARG A 291 22.49 -3.12 28.35
C ARG A 291 22.09 -3.12 29.83
N SER A 292 21.67 -1.95 30.36
CA SER A 292 21.21 -1.82 31.76
C SER A 292 19.85 -2.51 31.96
N HIS A 293 18.92 -2.39 31.02
CA HIS A 293 17.61 -3.06 31.09
C HIS A 293 17.72 -4.57 31.03
N VAL A 294 18.57 -5.12 30.16
CA VAL A 294 18.81 -6.58 30.09
C VAL A 294 19.44 -7.09 31.36
N ARG A 295 20.40 -6.38 31.98
CA ARG A 295 20.93 -6.71 33.30
C ARG A 295 19.83 -6.68 34.37
N ALA A 296 18.88 -5.78 34.29
CA ALA A 296 17.70 -5.72 35.15
C ALA A 296 16.61 -6.76 34.78
N ARG A 297 16.89 -7.67 33.82
CA ARG A 297 15.96 -8.68 33.32
C ARG A 297 14.66 -8.11 32.75
N MET A 298 14.73 -6.92 32.16
CA MET A 298 13.59 -6.24 31.51
C MET A 298 13.98 -5.84 30.08
N LEU A 299 13.08 -6.08 29.12
CA LEU A 299 13.23 -5.58 27.76
C LEU A 299 12.14 -4.52 27.51
N PRO A 300 12.49 -3.25 27.29
CA PRO A 300 11.49 -2.19 27.12
C PRO A 300 10.73 -2.39 25.80
N ALA A 301 9.45 -2.01 25.79
CA ALA A 301 8.60 -2.09 24.60
C ALA A 301 9.06 -1.13 23.48
N SER A 302 9.83 -0.09 23.79
CA SER A 302 10.40 0.84 22.78
C SER A 302 11.30 0.15 21.73
N VAL A 303 11.86 -1.04 22.04
CA VAL A 303 12.58 -1.86 21.08
C VAL A 303 11.74 -2.23 19.87
N VAL A 304 10.40 -2.31 20.01
CA VAL A 304 9.48 -2.55 18.89
C VAL A 304 9.65 -1.51 17.79
N LEU A 305 9.98 -0.26 18.11
CA LEU A 305 10.18 0.80 17.10
C LEU A 305 11.37 0.49 16.18
N VAL A 306 12.46 -0.01 16.75
CA VAL A 306 13.66 -0.42 15.98
C VAL A 306 13.36 -1.66 15.15
N LEU A 307 12.72 -2.66 15.76
CA LEU A 307 12.30 -3.87 15.05
C LEU A 307 11.33 -3.54 13.91
N TRP A 308 10.44 -2.57 14.09
CA TRP A 308 9.51 -2.14 13.05
C TRP A 308 10.24 -1.55 11.84
N VAL A 309 11.25 -0.71 12.03
CA VAL A 309 12.09 -0.24 10.92
C VAL A 309 12.79 -1.39 10.21
N LEU A 310 13.38 -2.33 10.97
CA LEU A 310 14.10 -3.47 10.38
C LEU A 310 13.17 -4.39 9.58
N THR A 311 12.00 -4.70 10.14
CA THR A 311 11.02 -5.57 9.47
C THR A 311 10.34 -4.89 8.29
N ALA A 312 10.07 -3.57 8.37
CA ALA A 312 9.57 -2.79 7.24
C ALA A 312 10.61 -2.68 6.11
N THR A 313 11.89 -2.56 6.46
CA THR A 313 12.98 -2.62 5.46
C THR A 313 13.05 -4.01 4.81
N GLY A 314 12.92 -5.07 5.60
CA GLY A 314 12.81 -6.43 5.07
C GLY A 314 11.60 -6.59 4.13
N ALA A 315 10.44 -6.07 4.52
CA ALA A 315 9.23 -6.09 3.70
C ALA A 315 9.38 -5.31 2.38
N PHE A 316 10.05 -4.16 2.42
CA PHE A 316 10.41 -3.37 1.24
C PHE A 316 11.31 -4.16 0.28
N LEU A 317 12.35 -4.80 0.79
CA LEU A 317 13.29 -5.60 -0.02
C LEU A 317 12.61 -6.83 -0.63
N VAL A 318 11.82 -7.57 0.17
CA VAL A 318 11.06 -8.74 -0.30
C VAL A 318 9.98 -8.33 -1.31
N GLY A 319 9.49 -7.10 -1.27
CA GLY A 319 8.51 -6.58 -2.23
C GLY A 319 9.01 -6.60 -3.68
N GLY A 320 10.31 -6.49 -3.93
CA GLY A 320 10.92 -6.39 -5.27
C GLY A 320 10.36 -5.23 -6.08
N GLY A 321 10.75 -5.11 -7.35
CA GLY A 321 10.20 -4.10 -8.27
C GLY A 321 10.44 -2.63 -7.91
N PHE A 322 10.60 -2.30 -6.66
CA PHE A 322 10.96 -0.99 -6.07
C PHE A 322 10.18 0.20 -6.63
N TRP A 323 8.86 0.04 -6.75
CA TRP A 323 7.98 1.13 -7.17
C TRP A 323 7.94 2.26 -6.13
N ARG A 324 7.55 3.48 -6.53
CA ARG A 324 7.55 4.67 -5.64
C ARG A 324 6.74 4.47 -4.37
N HIS A 325 5.58 3.83 -4.44
CA HIS A 325 4.72 3.57 -3.29
C HIS A 325 5.30 2.53 -2.30
N TYR A 326 6.29 1.70 -2.70
CA TYR A 326 6.92 0.77 -1.77
C TYR A 326 7.68 1.48 -0.64
N TRP A 327 8.19 2.68 -0.91
CA TRP A 327 8.85 3.51 0.11
C TRP A 327 7.91 3.95 1.24
N LEU A 328 6.56 3.91 1.04
CA LEU A 328 5.58 4.20 2.08
C LEU A 328 5.64 3.22 3.26
N LEU A 329 6.10 1.98 3.04
CA LEU A 329 6.32 1.01 4.14
C LEU A 329 7.27 1.57 5.21
N LEU A 330 8.22 2.42 4.82
CA LEU A 330 9.20 3.03 5.72
C LEU A 330 8.69 4.32 6.37
N ALA A 331 7.65 4.96 5.84
CA ALA A 331 7.21 6.28 6.31
C ALA A 331 6.80 6.29 7.79
N ALA A 332 5.97 5.35 8.22
CA ALA A 332 5.50 5.25 9.59
C ALA A 332 6.61 4.87 10.61
N PRO A 333 7.36 3.77 10.40
CA PRO A 333 8.40 3.37 11.35
C PRO A 333 9.54 4.39 11.47
N LEU A 334 9.96 5.02 10.36
CA LEU A 334 10.95 6.10 10.40
C LEU A 334 10.41 7.32 11.14
N SER A 335 9.15 7.72 10.90
CA SER A 335 8.51 8.83 11.60
C SER A 335 8.39 8.57 13.11
N ALA A 336 8.14 7.33 13.52
CA ALA A 336 8.08 6.93 14.91
C ALA A 336 9.41 7.17 15.63
N LEU A 337 10.53 6.70 15.08
CA LEU A 337 11.86 6.91 15.64
C LEU A 337 12.33 8.37 15.51
N ALA A 338 12.01 9.07 14.41
CA ALA A 338 12.30 10.49 14.26
C ALA A 338 11.57 11.33 15.33
N GLY A 339 10.34 10.96 15.70
CA GLY A 339 9.61 11.57 16.81
C GLY A 339 10.32 11.39 18.15
N VAL A 340 10.94 10.22 18.39
CA VAL A 340 11.78 10.00 19.58
C VAL A 340 13.01 10.90 19.54
N ALA A 341 13.73 10.97 18.42
CA ALA A 341 14.89 11.85 18.28
C ALA A 341 14.52 13.32 18.54
N LEU A 342 13.43 13.78 17.93
CA LEU A 342 13.00 15.18 18.05
C LEU A 342 12.56 15.53 19.48
N SER A 343 12.04 14.58 20.25
CA SER A 343 11.71 14.79 21.66
C SER A 343 12.93 15.09 22.53
N HIS A 344 14.14 14.69 22.09
CA HIS A 344 15.41 14.90 22.76
C HIS A 344 16.26 16.04 22.16
N ALA A 345 15.80 16.68 21.06
CA ALA A 345 16.58 17.68 20.32
C ALA A 345 16.79 19.03 21.05
N GLY A 346 16.18 19.24 22.23
CA GLY A 346 16.36 20.44 23.05
C GLY A 346 16.14 21.74 22.24
N ARG A 347 17.12 22.65 22.25
CA ARG A 347 17.08 23.93 21.52
C ARG A 347 17.11 23.80 20.00
N PHE A 348 17.55 22.68 19.47
CA PHE A 348 17.61 22.41 18.01
C PHE A 348 16.33 21.88 17.42
N LYS A 349 15.29 21.75 18.22
CA LYS A 349 14.00 21.13 17.82
C LYS A 349 13.37 21.80 16.60
N ALA A 350 13.35 23.13 16.56
CA ALA A 350 12.79 23.87 15.42
C ALA A 350 13.56 23.62 14.13
N ILE A 351 14.91 23.66 14.18
CA ILE A 351 15.77 23.39 13.04
C ILE A 351 15.59 21.95 12.56
N ALA A 352 15.58 20.99 13.48
CA ALA A 352 15.39 19.59 13.16
C ALA A 352 14.01 19.33 12.51
N LEU A 353 12.94 19.92 13.07
CA LEU A 353 11.61 19.81 12.48
C LEU A 353 11.54 20.42 11.08
N THR A 354 12.12 21.59 10.87
CA THR A 354 12.22 22.23 9.56
C THR A 354 12.95 21.34 8.57
N ALA A 355 14.10 20.79 8.95
CA ALA A 355 14.86 19.88 8.11
C ALA A 355 14.08 18.60 7.72
N LEU A 356 13.21 18.11 8.60
CA LEU A 356 12.37 16.95 8.33
C LEU A 356 11.19 17.26 7.40
N LEU A 357 10.55 18.42 7.55
CA LEU A 357 9.30 18.72 6.84
C LEU A 357 9.50 19.46 5.53
N VAL A 358 10.47 20.38 5.45
CA VAL A 358 10.66 21.25 4.27
C VAL A 358 10.88 20.47 2.98
N PRO A 359 11.71 19.42 2.91
CA PRO A 359 11.88 18.67 1.67
C PRO A 359 10.58 18.04 1.17
N CYS A 360 9.77 17.46 2.07
CA CYS A 360 8.47 16.86 1.73
C CYS A 360 7.47 17.93 1.29
N LEU A 361 7.42 19.07 1.97
CA LEU A 361 6.51 20.16 1.62
C LEU A 361 6.90 20.84 0.32
N ALA A 362 8.21 21.05 0.07
CA ALA A 362 8.71 21.67 -1.16
C ALA A 362 8.40 20.79 -2.37
N ILE A 363 8.69 19.47 -2.30
CA ILE A 363 8.39 18.56 -3.42
C ILE A 363 6.89 18.38 -3.62
N SER A 364 6.10 18.40 -2.55
CA SER A 364 4.64 18.38 -2.64
C SER A 364 4.10 19.66 -3.28
N GLY A 365 4.62 20.83 -2.90
CA GLY A 365 4.31 22.10 -3.52
C GLY A 365 4.59 22.11 -5.01
N TRP A 366 5.76 21.56 -5.42
CA TRP A 366 6.08 21.41 -6.84
C TRP A 366 5.09 20.53 -7.59
N VAL A 367 4.63 19.42 -6.99
CA VAL A 367 3.60 18.56 -7.60
C VAL A 367 2.27 19.31 -7.70
N PHE A 368 1.87 20.04 -6.65
CA PHE A 368 0.56 20.68 -6.56
C PHE A 368 0.36 21.88 -7.48
N VAL A 369 1.44 22.48 -7.97
CA VAL A 369 1.40 23.54 -8.98
C VAL A 369 1.20 22.92 -10.36
N GLY A 370 -0.03 22.82 -10.82
CA GLY A 370 -0.35 22.25 -12.12
C GLY A 370 -1.83 21.93 -12.28
N SER A 371 -2.22 21.57 -13.51
CA SER A 371 -3.56 21.05 -13.79
C SER A 371 -3.74 19.63 -13.20
N ASN A 372 -4.99 19.22 -13.01
CA ASN A 372 -5.30 17.88 -12.53
C ASN A 372 -4.67 16.76 -13.39
N ALA A 373 -4.59 16.96 -14.70
CA ALA A 373 -3.94 16.03 -15.62
C ALA A 373 -2.42 15.92 -15.41
N THR A 374 -1.75 16.98 -14.92
CA THR A 374 -0.30 16.96 -14.67
C THR A 374 0.06 16.43 -13.28
N LEU A 375 -0.88 16.37 -12.36
CA LEU A 375 -0.62 15.89 -11.00
C LEU A 375 -0.11 14.44 -10.97
N SER A 376 -0.78 13.52 -11.68
CA SER A 376 -0.36 12.12 -11.75
C SER A 376 1.00 11.96 -12.43
N VAL A 377 1.29 12.75 -13.47
CA VAL A 377 2.59 12.72 -14.16
C VAL A 377 3.70 13.18 -13.24
N ARG A 378 3.51 14.27 -12.46
CA ARG A 378 4.52 14.76 -11.51
C ARG A 378 4.66 13.85 -10.29
N ALA A 379 3.54 13.33 -9.78
CA ALA A 379 3.55 12.47 -8.60
C ALA A 379 4.18 11.09 -8.88
N ALA A 380 3.74 10.40 -9.92
CA ALA A 380 4.07 8.99 -10.17
C ALA A 380 4.75 8.74 -11.52
N ALA A 381 5.08 9.78 -12.31
CA ALA A 381 5.51 9.68 -13.70
C ALA A 381 4.51 8.93 -14.61
N ASP A 382 3.25 8.85 -14.21
CA ASP A 382 2.21 8.13 -14.94
C ASP A 382 1.52 9.04 -15.95
N ARG A 383 1.82 8.82 -17.23
CA ARG A 383 1.22 9.52 -18.36
C ARG A 383 -0.08 8.88 -18.85
N ARG A 384 -0.41 7.68 -18.36
CA ARG A 384 -1.59 6.89 -18.78
C ARG A 384 -2.84 7.34 -18.07
N SER A 385 -2.78 7.52 -16.75
CA SER A 385 -3.95 7.84 -15.91
C SER A 385 -4.80 9.03 -16.43
N PRO A 386 -4.24 10.13 -16.95
CA PRO A 386 -5.06 11.20 -17.54
C PRO A 386 -5.82 10.77 -18.80
N LEU A 387 -5.36 9.77 -19.53
CA LEU A 387 -5.99 9.27 -20.75
C LEU A 387 -7.06 8.21 -20.47
N ASP A 388 -6.96 7.50 -19.35
CA ASP A 388 -7.90 6.42 -18.99
C ASP A 388 -9.34 6.91 -18.89
N GLU A 389 -9.55 8.06 -18.26
CA GLU A 389 -10.87 8.67 -18.18
C GLU A 389 -11.37 9.14 -19.55
N GLN A 390 -10.48 9.67 -20.41
CA GLN A 390 -10.83 10.12 -21.75
C GLN A 390 -11.20 8.94 -22.65
N VAL A 391 -10.45 7.85 -22.60
CA VAL A 391 -10.74 6.59 -23.30
C VAL A 391 -12.08 6.03 -22.85
N ALA A 392 -12.31 5.99 -21.53
CA ALA A 392 -13.57 5.49 -20.99
C ALA A 392 -14.79 6.36 -21.39
N ARG A 393 -14.63 7.69 -21.40
CA ARG A 393 -15.69 8.62 -21.89
C ARG A 393 -15.98 8.41 -23.37
N TRP A 394 -14.93 8.29 -24.20
CA TRP A 394 -15.09 8.01 -25.61
C TRP A 394 -15.83 6.69 -25.82
N PHE A 395 -15.41 5.63 -25.16
CA PHE A 395 -16.04 4.33 -25.24
C PHE A 395 -17.53 4.37 -24.84
N LYS A 396 -17.85 4.99 -23.71
CA LYS A 396 -19.25 5.14 -23.26
C LYS A 396 -20.14 5.87 -24.27
N ALA A 397 -19.57 6.85 -24.99
CA ALA A 397 -20.32 7.63 -26.00
C ALA A 397 -20.52 6.86 -27.33
N HIS A 398 -19.71 5.83 -27.62
CA HIS A 398 -19.73 5.13 -28.93
C HIS A 398 -20.22 3.68 -28.84
N ARG A 399 -20.21 3.08 -27.61
CA ARG A 399 -20.61 1.69 -27.45
C ARG A 399 -22.13 1.50 -27.59
N LYS A 400 -22.54 0.38 -28.18
CA LYS A 400 -23.88 -0.17 -28.07
C LYS A 400 -24.01 -1.12 -26.89
N PRO A 401 -25.24 -1.43 -26.40
CA PRO A 401 -25.45 -2.45 -25.39
C PRO A 401 -24.78 -3.79 -25.77
N GLY A 402 -24.04 -4.38 -24.83
CA GLY A 402 -23.31 -5.62 -25.05
C GLY A 402 -21.91 -5.48 -25.68
N GLU A 403 -21.54 -4.33 -26.22
CA GLU A 403 -20.19 -4.10 -26.75
C GLU A 403 -19.19 -3.81 -25.63
N ASN A 404 -17.97 -4.35 -25.78
CA ASN A 404 -16.92 -4.31 -24.78
C ASN A 404 -15.62 -3.67 -25.31
N LEU A 405 -14.82 -3.17 -24.37
CA LEU A 405 -13.50 -2.59 -24.59
C LEU A 405 -12.43 -3.55 -24.05
N TYR A 406 -11.33 -3.70 -24.78
CA TYR A 406 -10.10 -4.27 -24.26
C TYR A 406 -9.01 -3.19 -24.25
N VAL A 407 -8.29 -3.09 -23.13
CA VAL A 407 -7.17 -2.16 -22.95
C VAL A 407 -5.88 -2.92 -23.21
N LEU A 408 -5.29 -2.70 -24.38
CA LEU A 408 -4.12 -3.46 -24.83
C LEU A 408 -2.82 -2.91 -24.24
N CYS A 409 -2.08 -3.78 -23.57
CA CYS A 409 -0.75 -3.55 -23.00
C CYS A 409 -0.67 -2.36 -22.03
N ALA A 410 -1.70 -2.10 -21.23
CA ALA A 410 -1.65 -0.96 -20.32
C ALA A 410 -2.72 -0.97 -19.23
N SER A 411 -3.18 0.17 -18.97
CA SER A 411 -3.82 0.74 -17.82
C SER A 411 -5.18 0.12 -17.50
N ALA A 412 -5.25 -0.58 -16.39
CA ALA A 412 -6.48 -1.18 -15.89
C ALA A 412 -7.53 -0.12 -15.46
N ALA A 413 -7.14 1.14 -15.21
CA ALA A 413 -8.04 2.17 -14.71
C ALA A 413 -9.13 2.56 -15.72
N ALA A 414 -8.89 2.39 -17.01
CA ALA A 414 -9.90 2.66 -18.04
C ALA A 414 -11.17 1.80 -17.86
N TYR A 415 -11.04 0.55 -17.38
CA TYR A 415 -12.20 -0.29 -17.08
C TYR A 415 -13.03 0.27 -15.91
N ALA A 416 -12.36 0.75 -14.85
CA ALA A 416 -13.05 1.34 -13.71
C ALA A 416 -13.84 2.59 -14.11
N TYR A 417 -13.25 3.48 -14.91
CA TYR A 417 -13.93 4.65 -15.45
C TYR A 417 -15.04 4.30 -16.43
N ALA A 418 -14.86 3.25 -17.24
CA ALA A 418 -15.88 2.78 -18.19
C ALA A 418 -17.06 2.07 -17.49
N HIS A 419 -16.94 1.69 -16.23
CA HIS A 419 -17.86 0.78 -15.54
C HIS A 419 -18.07 -0.49 -16.37
N GLN A 420 -16.97 -1.09 -16.79
CA GLN A 420 -16.99 -2.29 -17.59
C GLN A 420 -16.17 -3.39 -16.92
N ASP A 421 -16.73 -4.58 -16.88
CA ASP A 421 -16.00 -5.74 -16.41
C ASP A 421 -14.94 -6.16 -17.44
N PRO A 422 -13.74 -6.51 -16.98
CA PRO A 422 -12.69 -7.00 -17.88
C PRO A 422 -13.09 -8.30 -18.57
N GLY A 423 -12.94 -8.35 -19.92
CA GLY A 423 -13.18 -9.57 -20.69
C GLY A 423 -11.95 -10.50 -20.78
N TYR A 424 -10.80 -10.02 -20.33
CA TYR A 424 -9.53 -10.74 -20.33
C TYR A 424 -8.92 -10.67 -18.91
N PRO A 425 -8.38 -11.78 -18.36
CA PRO A 425 -8.00 -11.85 -16.96
C PRO A 425 -6.89 -10.90 -16.53
N TYR A 426 -5.86 -10.69 -17.36
CA TYR A 426 -4.66 -9.95 -16.98
C TYR A 426 -4.77 -8.49 -17.40
N LEU A 427 -4.76 -7.57 -16.43
CA LEU A 427 -5.05 -6.16 -16.67
C LEU A 427 -3.80 -5.28 -16.79
N TRP A 428 -2.65 -5.72 -16.26
CA TRP A 428 -1.38 -4.99 -16.34
C TRP A 428 -0.44 -5.63 -17.37
N PHE A 429 0.30 -4.82 -18.09
CA PHE A 429 1.18 -5.31 -19.17
C PHE A 429 2.25 -6.32 -18.69
N ILE A 430 2.77 -6.14 -17.46
CA ILE A 430 3.78 -7.04 -16.87
C ILE A 430 3.18 -8.44 -16.73
N GLU A 431 1.95 -8.53 -16.28
CA GLU A 431 1.25 -9.81 -16.08
C GLU A 431 0.93 -10.48 -17.39
N VAL A 432 0.52 -9.71 -18.43
CA VAL A 432 0.32 -10.24 -19.79
C VAL A 432 1.62 -10.81 -20.35
N ARG A 433 2.76 -10.16 -20.08
CA ARG A 433 4.07 -10.59 -20.56
C ARG A 433 4.61 -11.80 -19.78
N ASP A 434 4.49 -11.78 -18.45
CA ASP A 434 5.27 -12.66 -17.55
C ASP A 434 4.43 -13.78 -16.91
N ALA A 435 3.08 -13.68 -16.89
CA ALA A 435 2.26 -14.74 -16.33
C ALA A 435 2.19 -15.95 -17.29
N PRO A 436 2.19 -17.19 -16.74
CA PRO A 436 2.16 -18.39 -17.55
C PRO A 436 0.96 -18.41 -18.50
N ASN A 437 1.22 -18.67 -19.78
CA ASN A 437 0.21 -18.79 -20.85
C ASN A 437 -0.63 -17.52 -21.14
N ALA A 438 -0.35 -16.38 -20.49
CA ALA A 438 -1.14 -15.16 -20.67
C ALA A 438 -1.15 -14.69 -22.13
N GLN A 439 -0.01 -14.67 -22.81
CA GLN A 439 0.06 -14.25 -24.21
C GLN A 439 -0.77 -15.15 -25.14
N ASN A 440 -0.73 -16.47 -24.95
CA ASN A 440 -1.56 -17.40 -25.74
C ASN A 440 -3.06 -17.19 -25.49
N MET A 441 -3.43 -16.97 -24.23
CA MET A 441 -4.81 -16.62 -23.87
C MET A 441 -5.25 -15.30 -24.51
N LEU A 442 -4.35 -14.29 -24.58
CA LEU A 442 -4.64 -13.01 -25.24
C LEU A 442 -4.88 -13.21 -26.73
N VAL A 443 -4.01 -13.97 -27.41
CA VAL A 443 -4.16 -14.28 -28.83
C VAL A 443 -5.48 -15.02 -29.10
N SER A 444 -5.83 -16.00 -28.25
CA SER A 444 -7.11 -16.73 -28.34
C SER A 444 -8.31 -15.81 -28.09
N TYR A 445 -8.24 -14.93 -27.09
CA TYR A 445 -9.30 -13.97 -26.77
C TYR A 445 -9.58 -13.00 -27.91
N LEU A 446 -8.52 -12.45 -28.53
CA LEU A 446 -8.65 -11.51 -29.64
C LEU A 446 -9.01 -12.15 -30.95
N GLY A 447 -8.60 -13.42 -31.14
CA GLY A 447 -8.84 -14.20 -32.40
C GLY A 447 -10.20 -14.90 -32.43
N ASP A 448 -10.83 -15.16 -31.27
CA ASP A 448 -12.15 -15.81 -31.23
C ASP A 448 -13.27 -14.81 -31.58
N PRO A 449 -14.03 -15.02 -32.66
CA PRO A 449 -15.14 -14.17 -33.06
C PRO A 449 -16.20 -13.93 -31.95
N ARG A 450 -16.35 -14.87 -31.04
CA ARG A 450 -17.37 -14.82 -29.98
C ARG A 450 -16.90 -14.04 -28.74
N LEU A 451 -15.57 -14.02 -28.48
CA LEU A 451 -14.98 -13.42 -27.29
C LEU A 451 -14.35 -12.06 -27.58
N ALA A 452 -13.88 -11.87 -28.82
CA ALA A 452 -13.12 -10.69 -29.20
C ALA A 452 -13.88 -9.38 -28.93
N PRO A 453 -13.21 -8.38 -28.32
CA PRO A 453 -13.83 -7.13 -27.95
C PRO A 453 -14.22 -6.31 -29.20
N ARG A 454 -15.29 -5.51 -29.07
CA ARG A 454 -15.69 -4.58 -30.13
C ARG A 454 -14.66 -3.49 -30.32
N TYR A 455 -14.10 -2.97 -29.21
CA TYR A 455 -13.11 -1.89 -29.22
C TYR A 455 -11.84 -2.31 -28.51
N ILE A 456 -10.70 -1.87 -29.04
CA ILE A 456 -9.38 -2.03 -28.43
C ILE A 456 -8.76 -0.64 -28.26
N ALA A 457 -8.39 -0.29 -27.02
CA ALA A 457 -7.58 0.90 -26.73
C ALA A 457 -6.11 0.48 -26.56
N GLN A 458 -5.27 0.85 -27.51
CA GLN A 458 -3.85 0.51 -27.52
C GLN A 458 -3.02 1.65 -26.96
N TYR A 459 -2.44 1.47 -25.78
CA TYR A 459 -1.57 2.43 -25.10
C TYR A 459 -0.09 2.27 -25.47
N GLN A 460 0.32 1.08 -25.79
CA GLN A 460 1.69 0.74 -26.19
C GLN A 460 1.63 -0.17 -27.41
N ARG A 461 2.75 -0.30 -28.12
CA ARG A 461 2.85 -1.27 -29.22
C ARG A 461 2.53 -2.68 -28.70
N ALA A 462 1.82 -3.47 -29.47
CA ALA A 462 1.45 -4.83 -29.07
C ALA A 462 2.67 -5.70 -28.76
N SER A 463 3.81 -5.45 -29.41
CA SER A 463 5.09 -6.11 -29.12
C SER A 463 5.59 -5.93 -27.68
N ALA A 464 5.09 -4.95 -26.94
CA ALA A 464 5.43 -4.77 -25.52
C ALA A 464 4.89 -5.91 -24.63
N CYS A 465 3.75 -6.50 -24.99
CA CYS A 465 3.14 -7.62 -24.29
C CYS A 465 3.04 -8.91 -25.10
N ASP A 466 3.16 -8.83 -26.42
CA ASP A 466 3.29 -9.97 -27.32
C ASP A 466 4.46 -9.79 -28.30
N PRO A 467 5.68 -10.15 -27.93
CA PRO A 467 6.85 -10.07 -28.83
C PRO A 467 6.75 -10.94 -30.07
N SER A 468 5.84 -11.94 -30.08
CA SER A 468 5.68 -12.85 -31.22
C SER A 468 5.00 -12.20 -32.46
N GLY A 469 4.38 -11.03 -32.26
CA GLY A 469 3.67 -10.31 -33.34
C GLY A 469 2.31 -10.84 -33.70
N ARG A 470 1.80 -11.89 -33.03
CA ARG A 470 0.47 -12.49 -33.32
C ARG A 470 -0.66 -11.51 -33.03
N VAL A 471 -0.55 -10.74 -31.96
CA VAL A 471 -1.54 -9.68 -31.63
C VAL A 471 -1.55 -8.60 -32.71
N ASP A 472 -0.38 -8.13 -33.16
CA ASP A 472 -0.30 -7.17 -34.28
C ASP A 472 -0.91 -7.70 -35.56
N ALA A 473 -0.76 -8.99 -35.86
CA ALA A 473 -1.40 -9.63 -37.03
C ALA A 473 -2.92 -9.62 -36.94
N ILE A 474 -3.48 -9.97 -35.75
CA ILE A 474 -4.92 -9.92 -35.49
C ILE A 474 -5.46 -8.49 -35.64
N LEU A 475 -4.76 -7.51 -35.07
CA LEU A 475 -5.16 -6.08 -35.16
C LEU A 475 -5.26 -5.65 -36.65
N ARG A 476 -4.29 -5.99 -37.47
CA ARG A 476 -4.29 -5.64 -38.90
C ARG A 476 -5.39 -6.36 -39.72
N GLN A 477 -5.71 -7.59 -39.34
CA GLN A 477 -6.68 -8.40 -40.06
C GLN A 477 -8.13 -8.13 -39.68
N SER A 478 -8.38 -7.89 -38.36
CA SER A 478 -9.73 -7.92 -37.79
C SER A 478 -10.18 -6.60 -37.19
N TYR A 479 -9.32 -5.58 -37.20
CA TYR A 479 -9.64 -4.29 -36.58
C TYR A 479 -9.23 -3.12 -37.48
N LYS A 480 -10.04 -2.07 -37.51
CA LYS A 480 -9.73 -0.78 -38.14
C LYS A 480 -9.49 0.31 -37.08
N ARG A 481 -8.53 1.18 -37.30
CA ARG A 481 -8.34 2.37 -36.47
C ARG A 481 -9.52 3.32 -36.69
N VAL A 482 -10.14 3.76 -35.58
CA VAL A 482 -11.27 4.70 -35.61
C VAL A 482 -10.94 6.07 -35.07
N THR A 483 -10.04 6.15 -34.06
CA THR A 483 -9.61 7.45 -33.50
C THR A 483 -8.29 7.32 -32.74
N SER A 484 -7.79 8.46 -32.24
CA SER A 484 -6.71 8.52 -31.25
C SER A 484 -7.06 9.52 -30.17
N ILE A 485 -6.74 9.15 -28.92
CA ILE A 485 -6.95 9.96 -27.70
C ILE A 485 -5.58 10.18 -27.07
N GLY A 486 -5.02 11.36 -27.30
CA GLY A 486 -3.60 11.56 -27.05
C GLY A 486 -2.75 10.60 -27.88
N TYR A 487 -1.90 9.82 -27.25
CA TYR A 487 -1.12 8.76 -27.92
C TYR A 487 -1.83 7.39 -27.99
N VAL A 488 -3.00 7.26 -27.35
CA VAL A 488 -3.76 5.99 -27.35
C VAL A 488 -4.51 5.85 -28.67
N VAL A 489 -4.29 4.74 -29.36
CA VAL A 489 -5.00 4.43 -30.60
C VAL A 489 -6.20 3.54 -30.28
N VAL A 490 -7.38 3.91 -30.76
CA VAL A 490 -8.60 3.14 -30.60
C VAL A 490 -8.92 2.43 -31.91
N TYR A 491 -9.11 1.13 -31.80
CA TYR A 491 -9.52 0.25 -32.90
C TYR A 491 -10.95 -0.24 -32.67
N GLU A 492 -11.67 -0.43 -33.77
CA GLU A 492 -12.97 -1.05 -33.81
C GLU A 492 -12.88 -2.32 -34.63
N ARG A 493 -13.51 -3.38 -34.19
CA ARG A 493 -13.55 -4.65 -34.91
C ARG A 493 -14.30 -4.51 -36.24
N THR A 494 -13.72 -4.99 -37.30
CA THR A 494 -14.39 -5.13 -38.62
C THR A 494 -15.47 -6.20 -38.53
N PRO A 495 -16.60 -6.02 -39.25
CA PRO A 495 -17.69 -7.02 -39.27
C PRO A 495 -17.25 -8.40 -39.68
#